data_10804f0da9d198800d988147a0928320
#
_entry.id   10804f0da9d198800d988147a0928320
#
_cell.length_a   1.000
_cell.length_b   1.000
_cell.length_c   1.000
_cell.angle_alpha   90.00
_cell.angle_beta   90.00
_cell.angle_gamma   90.00
#
_symmetry.space_group_name_H-M   'P 1'
#
loop_
_entity.id
_entity.type
_entity.pdbx_description
1 polymer ?
#
loop_
_entity_poly.entity_id
_entity_poly.type
_entity_poly.pdbx_seq_one_letter_code
_entity_poly.pdbx_strand_id
1 'polypeptide(L)'
;TILSKNTAITYKDTKINIIDTPGHADFGGEVERVLKMVNGVVLVVDAFEGVMPQTKFVLQKALDMNLSVIVCINKIDRPEARPEEVIDEILELFIDLDANEEQLDCPFIFASAKSGYAMADLNDEKKDMQPLFDCIVNNIPAPEGDPDADTQMLISTIDYNEFVGRIGVGKIDNGSLKVNQEVMIVNHHDPSVKKRVRITKLYTFNGLNKVEVNEAGIGEIVAVSGIACLLYTSPSPRDVE
;
A
#
# COMPACT_ATOMS: atom_id res chain seq x y z
N THR A 1 -13.07 -5.42 2.65
CA THR A 1 -12.45 -4.30 3.42
C THR A 1 -13.08 -3.02 2.96
N ILE A 2 -13.60 -2.20 3.87
CA ILE A 2 -14.21 -0.90 3.54
C ILE A 2 -13.16 0.22 3.66
N LEU A 3 -12.26 0.10 4.63
CA LEU A 3 -11.15 1.01 4.85
C LEU A 3 -9.83 0.26 4.73
N SER A 4 -8.81 0.93 4.21
CA SER A 4 -7.45 0.38 4.12
C SER A 4 -6.90 0.05 5.52
N LYS A 5 -6.16 -1.04 5.61
CA LYS A 5 -5.50 -1.46 6.85
C LYS A 5 -4.01 -1.54 6.63
N ASN A 6 -3.26 -0.95 7.54
CA ASN A 6 -1.81 -0.98 7.51
C ASN A 6 -1.29 -2.11 8.41
N THR A 7 -0.35 -2.87 7.90
CA THR A 7 0.43 -3.85 8.66
C THR A 7 1.87 -3.84 8.18
N ALA A 8 2.78 -4.39 8.96
CA ALA A 8 4.15 -4.56 8.56
C ALA A 8 4.70 -5.88 9.07
N ILE A 9 5.55 -6.49 8.27
CA ILE A 9 6.28 -7.71 8.61
C ILE A 9 7.76 -7.48 8.39
N THR A 10 8.58 -8.25 9.07
CA THR A 10 10.02 -8.32 8.78
C THR A 10 10.30 -9.66 8.13
N TYR A 11 10.85 -9.61 6.93
CA TYR A 11 11.29 -10.78 6.18
C TYR A 11 12.79 -10.67 5.91
N LYS A 12 13.56 -11.61 6.44
CA LYS A 12 15.02 -11.50 6.50
C LYS A 12 15.38 -10.15 7.14
N ASP A 13 16.19 -9.33 6.47
CA ASP A 13 16.62 -8.00 6.97
C ASP A 13 15.77 -6.85 6.39
N THR A 14 14.64 -7.17 5.74
CA THR A 14 13.78 -6.18 5.06
C THR A 14 12.45 -6.05 5.77
N LYS A 15 12.06 -4.81 6.11
CA LYS A 15 10.72 -4.50 6.57
C LYS A 15 9.81 -4.29 5.37
N ILE A 16 8.73 -5.04 5.31
CA ILE A 16 7.70 -4.94 4.27
C ILE A 16 6.46 -4.31 4.91
N ASN A 17 6.14 -3.08 4.50
CA ASN A 17 4.88 -2.43 4.87
C ASN A 17 3.80 -2.88 3.89
N ILE A 18 2.68 -3.35 4.40
CA ILE A 18 1.57 -3.89 3.62
C ILE A 18 0.33 -3.06 3.90
N ILE A 19 -0.33 -2.58 2.85
CA ILE A 19 -1.60 -1.89 2.96
C ILE A 19 -2.67 -2.75 2.29
N ASP A 20 -3.57 -3.30 3.09
CA ASP A 20 -4.75 -4.01 2.58
C ASP A 20 -5.74 -2.97 2.02
N THR A 21 -6.04 -3.08 0.73
CA THR A 21 -6.76 -2.07 -0.04
C THR A 21 -8.15 -2.56 -0.39
N PRO A 22 -9.22 -1.74 -0.24
CA PRO A 22 -10.54 -2.10 -0.72
C PRO A 22 -10.52 -2.26 -2.24
N GLY A 23 -11.10 -3.36 -2.74
CA GLY A 23 -11.16 -3.66 -4.18
C GLY A 23 -12.35 -3.04 -4.91
N HIS A 24 -13.27 -2.35 -4.23
CA HIS A 24 -14.50 -1.85 -4.81
C HIS A 24 -14.32 -0.48 -5.46
N ALA A 25 -14.86 -0.28 -6.66
CA ALA A 25 -14.79 0.99 -7.41
C ALA A 25 -15.39 2.18 -6.65
N ASP A 26 -16.38 1.94 -5.77
CA ASP A 26 -17.01 2.97 -4.93
C ASP A 26 -16.01 3.65 -3.96
N PHE A 27 -14.86 3.02 -3.69
CA PHE A 27 -13.80 3.53 -2.85
C PHE A 27 -12.58 4.04 -3.64
N GLY A 28 -12.78 4.49 -4.88
CA GLY A 28 -11.70 4.92 -5.78
C GLY A 28 -10.77 5.96 -5.19
N GLY A 29 -11.29 6.93 -4.45
CA GLY A 29 -10.47 7.93 -3.76
C GLY A 29 -9.60 7.36 -2.64
N GLU A 30 -10.04 6.30 -1.96
CA GLU A 30 -9.24 5.58 -0.96
C GLU A 30 -8.11 4.80 -1.64
N VAL A 31 -8.42 4.09 -2.72
CA VAL A 31 -7.44 3.34 -3.53
C VAL A 31 -6.34 4.27 -4.03
N GLU A 32 -6.67 5.41 -4.62
CA GLU A 32 -5.68 6.37 -5.11
C GLU A 32 -4.76 6.91 -4.00
N ARG A 33 -5.31 7.19 -2.81
CA ARG A 33 -4.50 7.65 -1.66
C ARG A 33 -3.53 6.58 -1.19
N VAL A 34 -3.98 5.33 -1.14
CA VAL A 34 -3.15 4.18 -0.75
C VAL A 34 -2.03 3.95 -1.77
N LEU A 35 -2.35 3.95 -3.06
CA LEU A 35 -1.37 3.73 -4.12
C LEU A 35 -0.23 4.77 -4.12
N LYS A 36 -0.48 5.99 -3.63
CA LYS A 36 0.58 7.01 -3.46
C LYS A 36 1.58 6.69 -2.34
N MET A 37 1.27 5.76 -1.45
CA MET A 37 2.15 5.38 -0.33
C MET A 37 2.99 4.13 -0.61
N VAL A 38 2.76 3.44 -1.72
CA VAL A 38 3.38 2.14 -2.00
C VAL A 38 4.37 2.22 -3.16
N ASN A 39 5.29 1.26 -3.20
CA ASN A 39 6.29 1.13 -4.26
C ASN A 39 5.89 0.07 -5.30
N GLY A 40 4.92 -0.75 -4.98
CA GLY A 40 4.37 -1.76 -5.86
C GLY A 40 3.08 -2.37 -5.30
N VAL A 41 2.45 -3.21 -6.09
CA VAL A 41 1.20 -3.87 -5.74
C VAL A 41 1.29 -5.38 -5.91
N VAL A 42 0.65 -6.11 -5.03
CA VAL A 42 0.38 -7.54 -5.21
C VAL A 42 -1.08 -7.67 -5.60
N LEU A 43 -1.31 -7.97 -6.88
CA LEU A 43 -2.65 -8.19 -7.43
C LEU A 43 -3.09 -9.62 -7.10
N VAL A 44 -4.02 -9.76 -6.17
CA VAL A 44 -4.52 -11.07 -5.74
C VAL A 44 -5.75 -11.45 -6.57
N VAL A 45 -5.66 -12.55 -7.31
CA VAL A 45 -6.74 -13.07 -8.16
C VAL A 45 -7.12 -14.48 -7.69
N ASP A 46 -8.41 -14.76 -7.64
CA ASP A 46 -8.91 -16.09 -7.30
C ASP A 46 -8.70 -17.07 -8.48
N ALA A 47 -8.08 -18.22 -8.22
CA ALA A 47 -7.77 -19.22 -9.24
C ALA A 47 -9.01 -19.85 -9.91
N PHE A 48 -10.19 -19.68 -9.34
CA PHE A 48 -11.46 -20.16 -9.91
C PHE A 48 -12.26 -19.05 -10.55
N GLU A 49 -12.47 -17.93 -9.82
CA GLU A 49 -13.28 -16.81 -10.30
C GLU A 49 -12.61 -16.00 -11.42
N GLY A 50 -11.27 -15.96 -11.42
CA GLY A 50 -10.49 -15.21 -12.41
C GLY A 50 -10.57 -13.69 -12.21
N VAL A 51 -10.51 -12.96 -13.31
CA VAL A 51 -10.51 -11.50 -13.32
C VAL A 51 -11.90 -10.95 -13.03
N MET A 52 -12.00 -10.12 -11.99
CA MET A 52 -13.24 -9.45 -11.57
C MET A 52 -13.20 -7.97 -11.98
N PRO A 53 -14.37 -7.28 -12.10
CA PRO A 53 -14.41 -5.85 -12.43
C PRO A 53 -13.58 -4.98 -11.47
N GLN A 54 -13.51 -5.35 -10.19
CA GLN A 54 -12.72 -4.67 -9.19
C GLN A 54 -11.21 -4.80 -9.46
N THR A 55 -10.78 -5.96 -9.97
CA THR A 55 -9.39 -6.22 -10.38
C THR A 55 -8.96 -5.24 -11.46
N LYS A 56 -9.81 -5.06 -12.49
CA LYS A 56 -9.56 -4.12 -13.59
C LYS A 56 -9.35 -2.70 -13.09
N PHE A 57 -10.21 -2.22 -12.19
CA PHE A 57 -10.14 -0.86 -11.66
C PHE A 57 -8.83 -0.61 -10.89
N VAL A 58 -8.46 -1.50 -9.97
CA VAL A 58 -7.24 -1.33 -9.15
C VAL A 58 -5.99 -1.46 -10.01
N LEU A 59 -5.97 -2.43 -10.94
CA LEU A 59 -4.85 -2.62 -11.86
C LEU A 59 -4.63 -1.40 -12.74
N GLN A 60 -5.71 -0.84 -13.35
CA GLN A 60 -5.61 0.39 -14.15
C GLN A 60 -4.92 1.51 -13.37
N LYS A 61 -5.34 1.74 -12.12
CA LYS A 61 -4.75 2.78 -11.29
C LYS A 61 -3.28 2.52 -10.95
N ALA A 62 -2.91 1.28 -10.72
CA ALA A 62 -1.51 0.90 -10.47
C ALA A 62 -0.64 1.10 -11.72
N LEU A 63 -1.13 0.72 -12.90
CA LEU A 63 -0.44 0.92 -14.18
C LEU A 63 -0.31 2.40 -14.53
N ASP A 64 -1.36 3.21 -14.34
CA ASP A 64 -1.34 4.67 -14.55
C ASP A 64 -0.26 5.36 -13.70
N MET A 65 0.05 4.81 -12.53
CA MET A 65 1.09 5.31 -11.62
C MET A 65 2.45 4.66 -11.83
N ASN A 66 2.58 3.80 -12.84
CA ASN A 66 3.79 3.03 -13.15
C ASN A 66 4.35 2.23 -11.95
N LEU A 67 3.46 1.67 -11.14
CA LEU A 67 3.85 0.83 -10.01
C LEU A 67 4.24 -0.57 -10.47
N SER A 68 5.24 -1.16 -9.82
CA SER A 68 5.60 -2.57 -10.03
C SER A 68 4.44 -3.47 -9.61
N VAL A 69 4.06 -4.42 -10.46
CA VAL A 69 2.96 -5.35 -10.20
C VAL A 69 3.49 -6.77 -10.04
N ILE A 70 3.05 -7.45 -9.00
CA ILE A 70 3.20 -8.90 -8.82
C ILE A 70 1.81 -9.50 -8.87
N VAL A 71 1.60 -10.53 -9.67
CA VAL A 71 0.32 -11.24 -9.73
C VAL A 71 0.37 -12.44 -8.80
N CYS A 72 -0.56 -12.52 -7.86
CA CYS A 72 -0.72 -13.65 -6.96
C CYS A 72 -2.04 -14.37 -7.24
N ILE A 73 -1.97 -15.53 -7.88
CA ILE A 73 -3.12 -16.41 -8.13
C ILE A 73 -3.36 -17.23 -6.88
N ASN A 74 -4.38 -16.86 -6.12
CA ASN A 74 -4.70 -17.45 -4.81
C ASN A 74 -5.79 -18.52 -4.92
N LYS A 75 -5.89 -19.34 -3.89
CA LYS A 75 -6.86 -20.45 -3.75
C LYS A 75 -6.66 -21.58 -4.77
N ILE A 76 -5.41 -21.84 -5.15
CA ILE A 76 -5.04 -22.96 -6.05
C ILE A 76 -5.29 -24.33 -5.44
N ASP A 77 -5.60 -24.41 -4.14
CA ASP A 77 -6.01 -25.64 -3.43
C ASP A 77 -7.45 -26.07 -3.71
N ARG A 78 -8.24 -25.23 -4.38
CA ARG A 78 -9.62 -25.59 -4.75
C ARG A 78 -9.65 -26.61 -5.90
N PRO A 79 -10.57 -27.60 -5.87
CA PRO A 79 -10.70 -28.58 -6.95
C PRO A 79 -11.03 -27.97 -8.31
N GLU A 80 -11.73 -26.83 -8.31
CA GLU A 80 -12.18 -26.13 -9.51
C GLU A 80 -11.18 -25.05 -9.98
N ALA A 81 -10.00 -24.98 -9.35
CA ALA A 81 -8.97 -24.00 -9.73
C ALA A 81 -8.49 -24.22 -11.17
N ARG A 82 -8.39 -23.15 -11.93
CA ARG A 82 -7.95 -23.11 -13.33
C ARG A 82 -6.83 -22.06 -13.53
N PRO A 83 -5.70 -22.19 -12.83
CA PRO A 83 -4.68 -21.16 -12.79
C PRO A 83 -4.12 -20.77 -14.16
N GLU A 84 -3.95 -21.71 -15.09
CA GLU A 84 -3.43 -21.44 -16.44
C GLU A 84 -4.39 -20.54 -17.23
N GLU A 85 -5.69 -20.81 -17.21
CA GLU A 85 -6.70 -19.96 -17.85
C GLU A 85 -6.76 -18.57 -17.22
N VAL A 86 -6.59 -18.49 -15.89
CA VAL A 86 -6.58 -17.20 -15.17
C VAL A 86 -5.34 -16.37 -15.52
N ILE A 87 -4.20 -17.00 -15.80
CA ILE A 87 -3.01 -16.28 -16.35
C ILE A 87 -3.38 -15.61 -17.66
N ASP A 88 -3.99 -16.33 -18.59
CA ASP A 88 -4.40 -15.80 -19.88
C ASP A 88 -5.38 -14.63 -19.73
N GLU A 89 -6.40 -14.76 -18.87
CA GLU A 89 -7.34 -13.69 -18.56
C GLU A 89 -6.64 -12.42 -18.01
N ILE A 90 -5.62 -12.61 -17.16
CA ILE A 90 -4.86 -11.49 -16.59
C ILE A 90 -4.00 -10.83 -17.67
N LEU A 91 -3.31 -11.58 -18.52
CA LEU A 91 -2.51 -11.05 -19.62
C LEU A 91 -3.38 -10.28 -20.61
N GLU A 92 -4.56 -10.81 -20.96
CA GLU A 92 -5.56 -10.10 -21.78
C GLU A 92 -5.97 -8.78 -21.11
N LEU A 93 -6.20 -8.79 -19.80
CA LEU A 93 -6.53 -7.58 -19.05
C LEU A 93 -5.41 -6.54 -19.10
N PHE A 94 -4.14 -6.94 -18.96
CA PHE A 94 -3.00 -6.02 -19.08
C PHE A 94 -2.94 -5.38 -20.47
N ILE A 95 -3.17 -6.17 -21.53
CA ILE A 95 -3.23 -5.69 -22.92
C ILE A 95 -4.40 -4.71 -23.10
N ASP A 96 -5.58 -5.04 -22.58
CA ASP A 96 -6.78 -4.17 -22.61
C ASP A 96 -6.57 -2.82 -21.89
N LEU A 97 -5.63 -2.78 -20.96
CA LEU A 97 -5.26 -1.60 -20.18
C LEU A 97 -4.05 -0.87 -20.73
N ASP A 98 -3.61 -1.20 -21.97
CA ASP A 98 -2.45 -0.60 -22.64
C ASP A 98 -1.15 -0.68 -21.80
N ALA A 99 -0.95 -1.80 -21.08
CA ALA A 99 0.27 -2.04 -20.32
C ALA A 99 1.49 -2.09 -21.24
N ASN A 100 2.60 -1.49 -20.80
CA ASN A 100 3.86 -1.53 -21.53
C ASN A 100 4.58 -2.88 -21.37
N GLU A 101 5.69 -3.10 -22.12
CA GLU A 101 6.43 -4.36 -22.09
C GLU A 101 6.96 -4.70 -20.68
N GLU A 102 7.44 -3.72 -19.90
CA GLU A 102 7.93 -3.92 -18.56
C GLU A 102 6.81 -4.34 -17.60
N GLN A 103 5.62 -3.78 -17.77
CA GLN A 103 4.44 -4.12 -16.97
C GLN A 103 3.89 -5.50 -17.34
N LEU A 104 4.01 -5.92 -18.59
CA LEU A 104 3.61 -7.25 -19.06
C LEU A 104 4.56 -8.35 -18.56
N ASP A 105 5.84 -8.03 -18.29
CA ASP A 105 6.84 -8.95 -17.73
C ASP A 105 6.72 -9.07 -16.19
N CYS A 106 5.51 -8.94 -15.66
CA CYS A 106 5.27 -9.04 -14.24
C CYS A 106 5.37 -10.50 -13.74
N PRO A 107 5.95 -10.75 -12.55
CA PRO A 107 6.03 -12.09 -11.99
C PRO A 107 4.68 -12.61 -11.52
N PHE A 108 4.46 -13.92 -11.73
CA PHE A 108 3.31 -14.67 -11.24
C PHE A 108 3.72 -15.55 -10.05
N ILE A 109 2.88 -15.57 -9.03
CA ILE A 109 3.00 -16.44 -7.85
C ILE A 109 1.68 -17.18 -7.66
N PHE A 110 1.76 -18.45 -7.34
CA PHE A 110 0.62 -19.32 -7.07
C PHE A 110 0.52 -19.55 -5.56
N ALA A 111 -0.63 -19.34 -4.96
CA ALA A 111 -0.76 -19.40 -3.51
C ALA A 111 -2.05 -20.07 -3.03
N SER A 112 -1.98 -20.63 -1.84
CA SER A 112 -3.13 -20.91 -0.99
C SER A 112 -2.92 -20.22 0.35
N ALA A 113 -3.47 -19.03 0.50
CA ALA A 113 -3.36 -18.26 1.73
C ALA A 113 -3.99 -19.02 2.93
N LYS A 114 -5.05 -19.79 2.68
CA LYS A 114 -5.70 -20.63 3.70
C LYS A 114 -4.77 -21.74 4.20
N SER A 115 -4.00 -22.36 3.31
CA SER A 115 -3.09 -23.44 3.63
C SER A 115 -1.68 -22.95 3.98
N GLY A 116 -1.39 -21.64 3.79
CA GLY A 116 -0.15 -20.99 4.22
C GLY A 116 1.06 -21.30 3.32
N TYR A 117 0.86 -21.52 2.01
CA TYR A 117 1.95 -21.74 1.07
C TYR A 117 1.83 -20.90 -0.20
N ALA A 118 2.96 -20.64 -0.84
CA ALA A 118 3.08 -20.04 -2.16
C ALA A 118 4.14 -20.76 -2.99
N MET A 119 4.05 -20.64 -4.31
CA MET A 119 4.93 -21.32 -5.27
C MET A 119 5.20 -20.36 -6.43
N ALA A 120 6.42 -20.41 -6.99
CA ALA A 120 6.76 -19.70 -8.21
C ALA A 120 6.32 -20.47 -9.47
N ASP A 121 6.30 -21.79 -9.41
CA ASP A 121 5.79 -22.69 -10.43
C ASP A 121 4.77 -23.66 -9.82
N LEU A 122 3.74 -24.06 -10.61
CA LEU A 122 2.68 -24.97 -10.15
C LEU A 122 3.19 -26.36 -9.74
N ASN A 123 4.39 -26.74 -10.20
CA ASN A 123 5.03 -28.00 -9.88
C ASN A 123 5.94 -27.94 -8.65
N ASP A 124 6.11 -26.76 -8.06
CA ASP A 124 6.93 -26.56 -6.88
C ASP A 124 6.33 -27.23 -5.63
N GLU A 125 7.19 -27.49 -4.67
CA GLU A 125 6.79 -28.09 -3.39
C GLU A 125 6.00 -27.06 -2.55
N LYS A 126 4.86 -27.49 -2.02
CA LYS A 126 3.95 -26.71 -1.16
C LYS A 126 4.48 -26.64 0.27
N LYS A 127 5.30 -25.64 0.61
CA LYS A 127 5.96 -25.52 1.91
C LYS A 127 5.42 -24.37 2.76
N ASP A 128 5.69 -23.15 2.32
CA ASP A 128 5.42 -21.93 3.06
C ASP A 128 5.22 -20.72 2.13
N MET A 129 5.13 -19.53 2.69
CA MET A 129 4.93 -18.29 1.93
C MET A 129 6.24 -17.63 1.46
N GLN A 130 7.40 -18.23 1.67
CA GLN A 130 8.69 -17.64 1.29
C GLN A 130 8.77 -17.25 -0.20
N PRO A 131 8.28 -18.06 -1.16
CA PRO A 131 8.33 -17.68 -2.58
C PRO A 131 7.63 -16.35 -2.87
N LEU A 132 6.51 -16.03 -2.20
CA LEU A 132 5.84 -14.74 -2.33
C LEU A 132 6.70 -13.61 -1.75
N PHE A 133 7.26 -13.79 -0.57
CA PHE A 133 8.09 -12.75 0.06
C PHE A 133 9.39 -12.53 -0.70
N ASP A 134 10.04 -13.57 -1.20
CA ASP A 134 11.21 -13.45 -2.07
C ASP A 134 10.86 -12.71 -3.37
N CYS A 135 9.72 -13.02 -3.98
CA CYS A 135 9.23 -12.30 -5.15
C CYS A 135 9.02 -10.80 -4.86
N ILE A 136 8.40 -10.45 -3.72
CA ILE A 136 8.20 -9.05 -3.32
C ILE A 136 9.53 -8.33 -3.17
N VAL A 137 10.48 -8.89 -2.42
CA VAL A 137 11.77 -8.26 -2.16
C VAL A 137 12.61 -8.09 -3.43
N ASN A 138 12.49 -9.02 -4.38
CA ASN A 138 13.27 -8.99 -5.61
C ASN A 138 12.67 -8.08 -6.71
N ASN A 139 11.36 -7.85 -6.71
CA ASN A 139 10.67 -7.18 -7.82
C ASN A 139 10.06 -5.82 -7.46
N ILE A 140 9.82 -5.55 -6.17
CA ILE A 140 9.32 -4.24 -5.75
C ILE A 140 10.51 -3.39 -5.29
N PRO A 141 10.72 -2.20 -5.91
CA PRO A 141 11.84 -1.35 -5.54
C PRO A 141 11.72 -0.82 -4.11
N ALA A 142 12.87 -0.67 -3.45
CA ALA A 142 12.92 -0.01 -2.16
C ALA A 142 12.50 1.46 -2.29
N PRO A 143 11.98 2.08 -1.22
CA PRO A 143 11.69 3.51 -1.21
C PRO A 143 12.94 4.33 -1.53
N GLU A 144 12.80 5.28 -2.44
CA GLU A 144 13.83 6.25 -2.77
C GLU A 144 13.62 7.53 -1.96
N GLY A 145 14.69 8.24 -1.63
CA GLY A 145 14.65 9.52 -0.93
C GLY A 145 16.03 9.92 -0.39
N ASP A 146 16.15 11.16 0.05
CA ASP A 146 17.37 11.69 0.65
C ASP A 146 17.22 11.72 2.19
N PRO A 147 18.00 10.91 2.94
CA PRO A 147 17.92 10.85 4.40
C PRO A 147 18.37 12.14 5.08
N ASP A 148 19.20 12.96 4.41
CA ASP A 148 19.75 14.21 4.95
C ASP A 148 18.91 15.43 4.55
N ALA A 149 17.89 15.24 3.72
CA ALA A 149 16.98 16.32 3.33
C ALA A 149 16.00 16.70 4.45
N ASP A 150 15.32 17.82 4.26
CA ASP A 150 14.21 18.21 5.12
C ASP A 150 13.11 17.16 5.11
N THR A 151 12.49 16.94 6.27
CA THR A 151 11.41 15.96 6.42
C THR A 151 10.26 16.24 5.46
N GLN A 152 9.95 15.25 4.63
CA GLN A 152 8.80 15.27 3.74
C GLN A 152 7.96 14.00 3.96
N MET A 153 6.69 14.22 4.28
CA MET A 153 5.71 13.13 4.51
C MET A 153 4.39 13.50 3.84
N LEU A 154 3.86 12.58 3.05
CA LEU A 154 2.51 12.69 2.49
C LEU A 154 1.51 12.02 3.43
N ILE A 155 0.62 12.81 4.05
CA ILE A 155 -0.50 12.27 4.84
C ILE A 155 -1.62 11.88 3.87
N SER A 156 -1.90 10.60 3.80
CA SER A 156 -2.88 10.02 2.89
C SER A 156 -4.19 9.65 3.57
N THR A 157 -4.13 9.30 4.86
CA THR A 157 -5.31 8.87 5.63
C THR A 157 -5.31 9.53 7.01
N ILE A 158 -6.51 9.77 7.54
CA ILE A 158 -6.69 10.28 8.89
C ILE A 158 -7.44 9.25 9.70
N ASP A 159 -6.88 8.92 10.83
CA ASP A 159 -7.44 8.03 11.84
C ASP A 159 -7.80 8.83 13.11
N TYR A 160 -8.58 8.26 13.99
CA TYR A 160 -8.95 8.87 15.26
C TYR A 160 -8.73 7.92 16.41
N ASN A 161 -8.15 8.45 17.48
CA ASN A 161 -7.97 7.73 18.73
C ASN A 161 -8.50 8.59 19.87
N GLU A 162 -9.27 7.99 20.78
CA GLU A 162 -9.94 8.71 21.87
C GLU A 162 -8.96 9.42 22.82
N PHE A 163 -7.72 8.92 22.96
CA PHE A 163 -6.72 9.45 23.88
C PHE A 163 -5.79 10.50 23.25
N VAL A 164 -5.47 10.35 21.98
CA VAL A 164 -4.52 11.25 21.30
C VAL A 164 -5.18 12.11 20.22
N GLY A 165 -6.48 11.93 20.00
CA GLY A 165 -7.25 12.67 19.02
C GLY A 165 -6.97 12.18 17.59
N ARG A 166 -6.85 13.11 16.65
CA ARG A 166 -6.64 12.83 15.24
C ARG A 166 -5.21 12.42 14.96
N ILE A 167 -5.07 11.38 14.15
CA ILE A 167 -3.80 10.77 13.77
C ILE A 167 -3.71 10.82 12.24
N GLY A 168 -2.65 11.41 11.69
CA GLY A 168 -2.35 11.33 10.26
C GLY A 168 -1.51 10.10 9.97
N VAL A 169 -1.91 9.33 8.96
CA VAL A 169 -1.14 8.19 8.47
C VAL A 169 -0.59 8.50 7.09
N GLY A 170 0.68 8.22 6.88
CA GLY A 170 1.34 8.47 5.61
C GLY A 170 2.75 7.90 5.55
N LYS A 171 3.38 8.04 4.38
CA LYS A 171 4.75 7.60 4.12
C LYS A 171 5.72 8.77 4.23
N ILE A 172 6.88 8.51 4.82
CA ILE A 172 8.01 9.47 4.82
C ILE A 172 8.75 9.30 3.50
N ASP A 173 8.79 10.36 2.70
CA ASP A 173 9.44 10.38 1.39
C ASP A 173 10.89 10.89 1.46
N ASN A 174 11.20 11.84 2.36
CA ASN A 174 12.54 12.36 2.58
C ASN A 174 12.80 12.65 4.06
N GLY A 175 14.07 12.63 4.43
CA GLY A 175 14.53 12.94 5.78
C GLY A 175 14.07 11.91 6.82
N SER A 176 13.92 12.37 8.04
CA SER A 176 13.38 11.59 9.16
C SER A 176 12.37 12.41 9.96
N LEU A 177 11.47 11.73 10.65
CA LEU A 177 10.50 12.35 11.54
C LEU A 177 10.75 11.90 12.98
N LYS A 178 10.75 12.87 13.91
CA LYS A 178 11.03 12.63 15.33
C LYS A 178 9.90 13.14 16.22
N VAL A 179 9.73 12.50 17.35
CA VAL A 179 8.85 13.02 18.43
C VAL A 179 9.39 14.36 18.91
N ASN A 180 8.49 15.30 19.18
CA ASN A 180 8.75 16.70 19.52
C ASN A 180 9.34 17.59 18.42
N GLN A 181 9.54 17.06 17.21
CA GLN A 181 9.96 17.86 16.05
C GLN A 181 8.86 18.87 15.68
N GLU A 182 9.28 20.10 15.36
CA GLU A 182 8.41 21.07 14.73
C GLU A 182 8.45 20.91 13.22
N VAL A 183 7.29 20.77 12.61
CA VAL A 183 7.13 20.59 11.17
C VAL A 183 6.13 21.59 10.61
N MET A 184 6.28 21.89 9.33
CA MET A 184 5.35 22.72 8.59
C MET A 184 4.37 21.84 7.84
N ILE A 185 3.09 21.96 8.16
CA ILE A 185 2.03 21.34 7.36
C ILE A 185 1.64 22.30 6.25
N VAL A 186 1.56 21.76 5.05
CA VAL A 186 1.18 22.48 3.83
C VAL A 186 -0.03 21.78 3.22
N ASN A 187 -1.03 22.57 2.84
CA ASN A 187 -2.17 22.00 2.10
C ASN A 187 -1.74 21.74 0.65
N HIS A 188 -2.01 20.52 0.16
CA HIS A 188 -1.65 20.13 -1.21
C HIS A 188 -2.38 20.97 -2.28
N HIS A 189 -3.63 21.35 -2.02
CA HIS A 189 -4.46 22.13 -2.94
C HIS A 189 -4.23 23.64 -2.82
N ASP A 190 -3.76 24.10 -1.67
CA ASP A 190 -3.43 25.52 -1.43
C ASP A 190 -2.11 25.64 -0.64
N PRO A 191 -0.98 25.73 -1.34
CA PRO A 191 0.34 25.83 -0.72
C PRO A 191 0.55 27.10 0.11
N SER A 192 -0.32 28.11 0.00
CA SER A 192 -0.28 29.31 0.84
C SER A 192 -0.71 29.03 2.28
N VAL A 193 -1.55 28.00 2.48
CA VAL A 193 -1.98 27.54 3.80
C VAL A 193 -0.87 26.70 4.42
N LYS A 194 -0.10 27.35 5.31
CA LYS A 194 0.99 26.73 6.05
C LYS A 194 0.73 26.81 7.54
N LYS A 195 0.93 25.73 8.25
CA LYS A 195 0.78 25.68 9.69
C LYS A 195 1.94 24.95 10.36
N ARG A 196 2.57 25.61 11.33
CA ARG A 196 3.59 25.00 12.17
C ARG A 196 2.92 24.17 13.26
N VAL A 197 3.32 22.94 13.39
CA VAL A 197 2.83 21.99 14.41
C VAL A 197 3.99 21.25 15.02
N ARG A 198 3.77 20.67 16.21
CA ARG A 198 4.74 19.81 16.88
C ARG A 198 4.20 18.39 16.91
N ILE A 199 5.02 17.45 16.48
CA ILE A 199 4.69 16.01 16.53
C ILE A 199 4.71 15.58 18.00
N THR A 200 3.57 15.16 18.53
CA THR A 200 3.46 14.75 19.95
C THR A 200 3.72 13.29 20.13
N LYS A 201 3.27 12.44 19.20
CA LYS A 201 3.54 11.01 19.16
C LYS A 201 3.75 10.52 17.75
N LEU A 202 4.60 9.51 17.62
CA LEU A 202 4.96 8.86 16.36
C LEU A 202 4.82 7.35 16.55
N TYR A 203 4.13 6.71 15.61
CA TYR A 203 3.93 5.26 15.61
C TYR A 203 4.38 4.67 14.28
N THR A 204 4.98 3.49 14.34
CA THR A 204 5.17 2.60 13.19
C THR A 204 4.25 1.40 13.32
N PHE A 205 4.16 0.59 12.26
CA PHE A 205 3.38 -0.65 12.29
C PHE A 205 4.31 -1.84 12.51
N ASN A 206 3.85 -2.78 13.36
CA ASN A 206 4.48 -4.08 13.57
C ASN A 206 3.38 -5.13 13.68
N GLY A 207 3.26 -5.99 12.68
CA GLY A 207 2.04 -6.76 12.47
C GLY A 207 0.85 -5.80 12.33
N LEU A 208 -0.25 -6.10 12.99
CA LEU A 208 -1.46 -5.26 13.01
C LEU A 208 -1.42 -4.14 14.06
N ASN A 209 -0.37 -4.07 14.87
CA ASN A 209 -0.27 -3.14 15.98
C ASN A 209 0.49 -1.88 15.61
N LYS A 210 0.05 -0.74 16.15
CA LYS A 210 0.81 0.52 16.16
C LYS A 210 1.78 0.49 17.34
N VAL A 211 3.07 0.69 17.07
CA VAL A 211 4.14 0.72 18.07
C VAL A 211 4.69 2.14 18.14
N GLU A 212 4.72 2.71 19.34
CA GLU A 212 5.28 4.04 19.58
C GLU A 212 6.80 4.01 19.38
N VAL A 213 7.33 4.96 18.61
CA VAL A 213 8.75 5.12 18.31
C VAL A 213 9.17 6.56 18.49
N ASN A 214 10.48 6.81 18.70
CA ASN A 214 11.02 8.15 18.85
C ASN A 214 11.37 8.79 17.51
N GLU A 215 11.70 7.98 16.52
CA GLU A 215 12.14 8.40 15.19
C GLU A 215 11.73 7.37 14.14
N ALA A 216 11.44 7.84 12.92
CA ALA A 216 11.19 7.03 11.75
C ALA A 216 11.81 7.70 10.51
N GLY A 217 12.31 6.90 9.57
CA GLY A 217 13.00 7.36 8.37
C GLY A 217 12.23 7.10 7.08
N ILE A 218 12.93 7.28 5.97
CA ILE A 218 12.41 7.12 4.60
C ILE A 218 11.74 5.78 4.40
N GLY A 219 10.63 5.79 3.70
CA GLY A 219 9.85 4.59 3.34
C GLY A 219 8.98 4.04 4.45
N GLU A 220 9.17 4.49 5.69
CA GLU A 220 8.29 4.09 6.78
C GLU A 220 6.90 4.67 6.60
N ILE A 221 5.90 3.79 6.75
CA ILE A 221 4.52 4.22 6.92
C ILE A 221 4.29 4.46 8.40
N VAL A 222 3.98 5.69 8.75
CA VAL A 222 3.87 6.13 10.13
C VAL A 222 2.51 6.73 10.42
N ALA A 223 2.14 6.70 11.69
CA ALA A 223 0.98 7.39 12.22
C ALA A 223 1.48 8.48 13.18
N VAL A 224 1.05 9.74 12.96
CA VAL A 224 1.51 10.90 13.71
C VAL A 224 0.36 11.62 14.40
N SER A 225 0.59 12.05 15.63
CA SER A 225 -0.33 12.92 16.38
C SER A 225 0.27 14.31 16.61
N GLY A 226 -0.55 15.25 17.03
CA GLY A 226 -0.16 16.67 17.13
C GLY A 226 -0.61 17.52 15.93
N ILE A 227 -1.27 16.90 14.96
CA ILE A 227 -1.75 17.52 13.71
C ILE A 227 -3.23 17.93 13.76
N ALA A 228 -3.84 17.98 14.93
CA ALA A 228 -5.28 18.17 15.15
C ALA A 228 -5.90 19.39 14.42
N CYS A 229 -5.07 20.31 13.97
CA CYS A 229 -5.48 21.58 13.37
C CYS A 229 -5.72 21.56 11.86
N LEU A 230 -5.44 20.44 11.17
CA LEU A 230 -5.52 20.38 9.69
C LEU A 230 -6.94 20.30 9.13
N LEU A 231 -7.90 19.95 9.93
CA LEU A 231 -9.19 19.44 9.46
C LEU A 231 -10.31 20.49 9.42
N TYR A 232 -10.00 21.73 9.77
CA TYR A 232 -10.95 22.84 9.59
C TYR A 232 -10.82 23.54 8.23
N THR A 233 -9.87 23.12 7.38
CA THR A 233 -9.61 23.77 6.09
C THR A 233 -9.97 22.91 4.86
N SER A 234 -10.42 21.68 5.07
CA SER A 234 -10.99 20.88 3.99
C SER A 234 -12.50 21.12 3.97
N PRO A 235 -13.10 21.67 2.89
CA PRO A 235 -14.53 21.77 2.79
C PRO A 235 -15.13 20.38 2.89
N SER A 236 -16.09 20.23 3.77
CA SER A 236 -16.91 19.01 3.84
C SER A 236 -17.63 18.85 2.50
N PRO A 237 -17.86 17.61 2.02
CA PRO A 237 -18.71 17.39 0.85
C PRO A 237 -20.13 17.97 0.98
N ARG A 238 -20.52 18.46 2.16
CA ARG A 238 -21.78 19.13 2.44
C ARG A 238 -21.74 20.66 2.27
N ASP A 239 -20.56 21.23 2.04
CA ASP A 239 -20.39 22.67 1.90
C ASP A 239 -20.32 23.13 0.43
N VAL A 240 -20.68 22.23 -0.50
CA VAL A 240 -20.83 22.49 -1.92
C VAL A 240 -22.32 22.34 -2.25
N GLU A 241 -23.11 23.33 -1.91
CA GLU A 241 -24.41 23.67 -2.52
C GLU A 241 -24.32 25.01 -3.24
#